data_ba75dd1da0115a41078cc83c067e8d93
#
_entry.id   ba75dd1da0115a41078cc83c067e8d93
#
_cell.length_a   1.000
_cell.length_b   1.000
_cell.length_c   1.000
_cell.angle_alpha   90.00
_cell.angle_beta   90.00
_cell.angle_gamma   90.00
#
_symmetry.space_group_name_H-M   'P 1'
#
loop_
_entity.id
_entity.type
_entity.pdbx_description
1 polymer ?
#
loop_
_entity_poly.entity_id
_entity_poly.type
_entity_poly.pdbx_seq_one_letter_code
_entity_poly.pdbx_strand_id
1 'polypeptide(L)'
;AIYDESGREKEKYAVIYGARIKIQDGNKVEVGQKLVEWDPYSLPILTEIGGKIAFGDIIEGVTMREEVDEVTGLSRKVIIDYPDQNLRPRISIKDQHGKTARLPGTNAVARYLLPAGAHILVDKHDEIFPGDILVKIPRETTKTKDITGGLPRVAELFEARKPKEQAIISEI
;
A
#
# COMPACT_ATOMS: atom_id res chain seq x y z
N ALA A 1 19.54 3.28 12.32
CA ALA A 1 20.77 2.56 12.67
C ALA A 1 20.71 2.14 14.14
N ILE A 2 21.42 1.07 14.47
CA ILE A 2 21.59 0.56 15.84
C ILE A 2 23.03 0.85 16.25
N TYR A 3 23.20 1.46 17.41
CA TYR A 3 24.50 1.82 17.95
C TYR A 3 24.78 1.04 19.24
N ASP A 4 26.05 0.73 19.50
CA ASP A 4 26.47 0.17 20.78
C ASP A 4 26.66 1.25 21.85
N GLU A 5 26.99 0.85 23.07
CA GLU A 5 27.22 1.77 24.19
C GLU A 5 28.43 2.72 23.97
N SER A 6 29.31 2.38 23.03
CA SER A 6 30.45 3.21 22.63
C SER A 6 30.11 4.19 21.49
N GLY A 7 28.87 4.21 21.00
CA GLY A 7 28.41 5.06 19.91
C GLY A 7 28.84 4.56 18.52
N ARG A 8 29.28 3.30 18.37
CA ARG A 8 29.61 2.72 17.08
C ARG A 8 28.37 2.12 16.44
N GLU A 9 28.17 2.41 15.16
CA GLU A 9 27.09 1.80 14.37
C GLU A 9 27.35 0.29 14.22
N LYS A 10 26.41 -0.54 14.69
CA LYS A 10 26.44 -1.98 14.56
C LYS A 10 25.70 -2.46 13.33
N GLU A 11 24.50 -1.92 13.13
CA GLU A 11 23.61 -2.34 12.06
C GLU A 11 22.81 -1.16 11.53
N LYS A 12 22.54 -1.18 10.23
CA LYS A 12 21.76 -0.17 9.55
C LYS A 12 20.73 -0.84 8.61
N TYR A 13 19.48 -0.51 8.82
CA TYR A 13 18.37 -1.01 8.00
C TYR A 13 17.67 0.14 7.31
N ALA A 14 17.45 0.01 6.00
CA ALA A 14 16.61 0.96 5.26
C ALA A 14 15.14 0.69 5.57
N VAL A 15 14.40 1.71 5.92
CA VAL A 15 12.96 1.62 6.17
C VAL A 15 12.20 1.88 4.89
N ILE A 16 11.29 0.98 4.54
CA ILE A 16 10.46 1.06 3.33
C ILE A 16 9.33 2.07 3.57
N TYR A 17 8.95 2.81 2.52
CA TYR A 17 7.80 3.73 2.57
C TYR A 17 6.51 2.98 2.98
N GLY A 18 5.78 3.55 3.93
CA GLY A 18 4.58 2.94 4.50
C GLY A 18 4.81 1.89 5.57
N ALA A 19 6.07 1.64 5.95
CA ALA A 19 6.38 0.78 7.07
C ALA A 19 6.05 1.45 8.41
N ARG A 20 5.56 0.66 9.36
CA ARG A 20 5.26 1.11 10.73
C ARG A 20 6.45 0.84 11.64
N ILE A 21 7.05 1.90 12.16
CA ILE A 21 8.13 1.82 13.14
C ILE A 21 7.52 1.51 14.51
N LYS A 22 8.04 0.48 15.20
CA LYS A 22 7.56 0.00 16.51
C LYS A 22 8.36 0.55 17.70
N ILE A 23 9.44 1.21 17.42
CA ILE A 23 10.37 1.75 18.40
C ILE A 23 10.50 3.27 18.24
N GLN A 24 10.97 3.93 19.29
CA GLN A 24 11.30 5.35 19.26
C GLN A 24 12.81 5.54 19.18
N ASP A 25 13.24 6.71 18.72
CA ASP A 25 14.66 7.07 18.71
C ASP A 25 15.22 7.11 20.14
N GLY A 26 16.42 6.61 20.32
CA GLY A 26 17.06 6.48 21.62
C GLY A 26 16.62 5.28 22.48
N ASN A 27 15.66 4.48 22.03
CA ASN A 27 15.27 3.29 22.79
C ASN A 27 16.34 2.20 22.72
N LYS A 28 16.55 1.53 23.86
CA LYS A 28 17.35 0.31 23.92
C LYS A 28 16.58 -0.84 23.28
N VAL A 29 17.24 -1.60 22.42
CA VAL A 29 16.65 -2.74 21.70
C VAL A 29 17.36 -4.04 22.02
N GLU A 30 16.63 -5.14 22.01
CA GLU A 30 17.14 -6.47 22.28
C GLU A 30 17.23 -7.32 21.02
N VAL A 31 18.03 -8.38 21.08
CA VAL A 31 18.16 -9.35 19.97
C VAL A 31 16.81 -10.01 19.70
N GLY A 32 16.38 -10.02 18.43
CA GLY A 32 15.08 -10.58 18.02
C GLY A 32 13.89 -9.63 18.16
N GLN A 33 14.08 -8.42 18.68
CA GLN A 33 13.02 -7.43 18.80
C GLN A 33 12.60 -6.90 17.43
N LYS A 34 11.27 -6.87 17.19
CA LYS A 34 10.71 -6.32 15.95
C LYS A 34 10.80 -4.78 15.96
N LEU A 35 11.60 -4.23 15.06
CA LEU A 35 11.82 -2.80 14.93
C LEU A 35 10.80 -2.12 14.00
N VAL A 36 10.50 -2.78 12.88
CA VAL A 36 9.67 -2.26 11.80
C VAL A 36 8.76 -3.36 11.27
N GLU A 37 7.58 -2.99 10.83
CA GLU A 37 6.59 -3.89 10.24
C GLU A 37 6.00 -3.23 8.98
N TRP A 38 5.86 -3.98 7.90
CA TRP A 38 5.24 -3.51 6.66
C TRP A 38 4.48 -4.63 5.97
N ASP A 39 3.60 -4.23 5.06
CA ASP A 39 2.85 -5.13 4.19
C ASP A 39 3.54 -5.19 2.81
N PRO A 40 4.16 -6.32 2.42
CA PRO A 40 4.82 -6.45 1.13
C PRO A 40 3.85 -6.59 -0.05
N TYR A 41 2.59 -6.93 0.21
CA TYR A 41 1.57 -7.22 -0.80
C TYR A 41 0.76 -6.00 -1.23
N SER A 42 0.93 -4.88 -0.57
CA SER A 42 0.26 -3.63 -0.91
C SER A 42 1.21 -2.44 -0.94
N LEU A 43 0.85 -1.44 -1.73
CA LEU A 43 1.48 -0.13 -1.71
C LEU A 43 0.51 0.84 -1.02
N PRO A 44 0.82 1.33 0.19
CA PRO A 44 -0.04 2.28 0.87
C PRO A 44 0.14 3.70 0.33
N ILE A 45 -0.96 4.46 0.27
CA ILE A 45 -0.95 5.91 0.12
C ILE A 45 -1.17 6.50 1.51
N LEU A 46 -0.18 7.23 2.02
CA LEU A 46 -0.20 7.88 3.31
C LEU A 46 -0.52 9.37 3.17
N THR A 47 -1.12 9.96 4.19
CA THR A 47 -1.26 11.41 4.27
C THR A 47 -0.04 12.04 4.94
N GLU A 48 0.41 13.19 4.41
CA GLU A 48 1.48 13.99 5.00
C GLU A 48 0.93 15.06 5.98
N ILE A 49 -0.39 15.28 5.92
CA ILE A 49 -1.06 16.33 6.72
C ILE A 49 -2.35 15.77 7.36
N GLY A 50 -2.74 16.39 8.46
CA GLY A 50 -4.04 16.14 9.09
C GLY A 50 -5.15 17.01 8.49
N GLY A 51 -6.39 16.57 8.69
CA GLY A 51 -7.58 17.28 8.24
C GLY A 51 -8.78 16.37 8.00
N LYS A 52 -9.79 16.88 7.32
CA LYS A 52 -11.01 16.12 6.98
C LYS A 52 -10.97 15.57 5.56
N ILE A 53 -11.38 14.32 5.41
CA ILE A 53 -11.46 13.63 4.12
C ILE A 53 -12.60 14.20 3.27
N ALA A 54 -12.30 14.47 2.00
CA ALA A 54 -13.29 14.73 0.98
C ALA A 54 -13.02 13.87 -0.26
N PHE A 55 -14.05 13.18 -0.72
CA PHE A 55 -14.01 12.38 -1.93
C PHE A 55 -14.31 13.25 -3.16
N GLY A 56 -13.61 13.00 -4.24
CA GLY A 56 -13.87 13.59 -5.55
C GLY A 56 -13.97 12.49 -6.59
N ASP A 57 -15.05 12.50 -7.35
CA ASP A 57 -15.35 11.52 -8.42
C ASP A 57 -15.35 10.06 -7.94
N ILE A 58 -15.57 9.83 -6.65
CA ILE A 58 -15.78 8.51 -6.05
C ILE A 58 -17.27 8.30 -5.93
N ILE A 59 -17.86 7.58 -6.88
CA ILE A 59 -19.30 7.35 -7.03
C ILE A 59 -19.57 5.86 -6.93
N GLU A 60 -20.41 5.46 -5.99
CA GLU A 60 -20.79 4.07 -5.81
C GLU A 60 -21.50 3.52 -7.06
N GLY A 61 -21.12 2.33 -7.48
CA GLY A 61 -21.62 1.67 -8.69
C GLY A 61 -21.03 2.18 -10.00
N VAL A 62 -20.26 3.29 -10.01
CA VAL A 62 -19.63 3.87 -11.21
C VAL A 62 -18.10 3.78 -11.14
N THR A 63 -17.49 4.40 -10.13
CA THR A 63 -16.04 4.42 -9.94
C THR A 63 -15.58 3.65 -8.71
N MET A 64 -16.52 3.30 -7.82
CA MET A 64 -16.25 2.57 -6.59
C MET A 64 -17.33 1.51 -6.38
N ARG A 65 -16.92 0.36 -5.87
CA ARG A 65 -17.79 -0.73 -5.45
C ARG A 65 -17.43 -1.17 -4.02
N GLU A 66 -18.43 -1.50 -3.24
CA GLU A 66 -18.23 -2.15 -1.96
C GLU A 66 -18.15 -3.67 -2.17
N GLU A 67 -17.05 -4.26 -1.76
CA GLU A 67 -16.81 -5.71 -1.81
C GLU A 67 -16.76 -6.26 -0.39
N VAL A 68 -17.48 -7.34 -0.15
CA VAL A 68 -17.41 -8.05 1.13
C VAL A 68 -16.33 -9.12 1.02
N ASP A 69 -15.36 -9.07 1.90
CA ASP A 69 -14.34 -10.11 2.01
C ASP A 69 -14.99 -11.36 2.63
N GLU A 70 -15.07 -12.43 1.84
CA GLU A 70 -15.74 -13.68 2.25
C GLU A 70 -15.07 -14.36 3.45
N VAL A 71 -13.79 -14.09 3.70
CA VAL A 71 -13.02 -14.69 4.79
C VAL A 71 -13.19 -13.92 6.09
N THR A 72 -13.12 -12.59 6.01
CA THR A 72 -13.17 -11.71 7.20
C THR A 72 -14.56 -11.16 7.49
N GLY A 73 -15.48 -11.20 6.53
CA GLY A 73 -16.81 -10.59 6.60
C GLY A 73 -16.78 -9.05 6.59
N LEU A 74 -15.62 -8.43 6.37
CA LEU A 74 -15.48 -6.99 6.34
C LEU A 74 -15.76 -6.44 4.95
N SER A 75 -16.52 -5.35 4.87
CA SER A 75 -16.70 -4.66 3.61
C SER A 75 -15.49 -3.77 3.29
N ARG A 76 -15.12 -3.73 2.01
CA ARG A 76 -14.04 -2.91 1.48
C ARG A 76 -14.54 -2.07 0.32
N LYS A 77 -14.16 -0.81 0.31
CA LYS A 77 -14.43 0.09 -0.82
C LYS A 77 -13.29 0.00 -1.82
N VAL A 78 -13.59 -0.47 -3.02
CA VAL A 78 -12.61 -0.71 -4.08
C VAL A 78 -12.91 0.20 -5.27
N ILE A 79 -11.89 0.87 -5.79
CA ILE A 79 -12.01 1.63 -7.05
C ILE A 79 -12.04 0.63 -8.19
N ILE A 80 -13.10 0.68 -8.99
CA ILE A 80 -13.27 -0.17 -10.18
C ILE A 80 -12.85 0.56 -11.45
N ASP A 81 -12.62 -0.19 -12.51
CA ASP A 81 -12.45 0.39 -13.84
C ASP A 81 -13.76 1.07 -14.29
N TYR A 82 -13.63 2.26 -14.84
CA TYR A 82 -14.77 3.07 -15.29
C TYR A 82 -14.51 3.58 -16.72
N PRO A 83 -15.57 3.62 -17.58
CA PRO A 83 -15.40 3.96 -18.98
C PRO A 83 -15.24 5.47 -19.22
N ASP A 84 -15.69 6.31 -18.30
CA ASP A 84 -15.65 7.76 -18.46
C ASP A 84 -14.28 8.34 -18.09
N GLN A 85 -13.51 8.74 -19.09
CA GLN A 85 -12.18 9.32 -18.93
C GLN A 85 -12.17 10.70 -18.25
N ASN A 86 -13.34 11.36 -18.09
CA ASN A 86 -13.44 12.65 -17.40
C ASN A 86 -13.46 12.49 -15.88
N LEU A 87 -13.84 11.32 -15.39
CA LEU A 87 -13.82 11.01 -13.95
C LEU A 87 -12.38 10.75 -13.50
N ARG A 88 -12.04 11.32 -12.34
CA ARG A 88 -10.73 11.12 -11.71
C ARG A 88 -10.93 10.89 -10.21
N PRO A 89 -11.17 9.63 -9.81
CA PRO A 89 -11.33 9.27 -8.40
C PRO A 89 -10.15 9.78 -7.59
N ARG A 90 -10.45 10.54 -6.53
CA ARG A 90 -9.43 11.15 -5.70
C ARG A 90 -9.90 11.39 -4.28
N ILE A 91 -8.97 11.34 -3.35
CA ILE A 91 -9.14 11.81 -1.98
C ILE A 91 -8.46 13.16 -1.85
N SER A 92 -9.14 14.11 -1.24
CA SER A 92 -8.60 15.43 -0.91
C SER A 92 -8.73 15.66 0.59
N ILE A 93 -7.73 16.30 1.18
CA ILE A 93 -7.77 16.67 2.60
C ILE A 93 -8.17 18.12 2.72
N LYS A 94 -9.19 18.37 3.53
CA LYS A 94 -9.74 19.69 3.79
C LYS A 94 -9.21 20.24 5.11
N ASP A 95 -8.87 21.51 5.11
CA ASP A 95 -8.54 22.27 6.30
C ASP A 95 -9.80 22.65 7.11
N GLN A 96 -9.60 23.35 8.24
CA GLN A 96 -10.69 23.84 9.10
C GLN A 96 -11.64 24.79 8.38
N HIS A 97 -11.22 25.42 7.28
CA HIS A 97 -12.01 26.35 6.47
C HIS A 97 -12.70 25.67 5.26
N GLY A 98 -12.60 24.33 5.13
CA GLY A 98 -13.19 23.57 4.03
C GLY A 98 -12.44 23.69 2.72
N LYS A 99 -11.29 24.35 2.67
CA LYS A 99 -10.43 24.42 1.49
C LYS A 99 -9.52 23.18 1.46
N THR A 100 -9.09 22.80 0.25
CA THR A 100 -8.08 21.72 0.14
C THR A 100 -6.76 22.22 0.72
N ALA A 101 -6.26 21.53 1.73
CA ALA A 101 -5.03 21.87 2.41
C ALA A 101 -3.82 21.75 1.48
N ARG A 102 -2.72 22.43 1.79
CA ARG A 102 -1.46 22.38 1.05
C ARG A 102 -0.47 21.47 1.75
N LEU A 103 0.32 20.76 0.97
CA LEU A 103 1.39 19.93 1.50
C LEU A 103 2.53 20.79 2.07
N PRO A 104 3.13 20.40 3.20
CA PRO A 104 4.24 21.13 3.80
C PRO A 104 5.42 21.25 2.83
N GLY A 105 6.03 22.43 2.79
CA GLY A 105 7.23 22.66 1.96
C GLY A 105 6.99 22.74 0.45
N THR A 106 5.75 22.62 -0.01
CA THR A 106 5.38 22.70 -1.43
C THR A 106 4.15 23.58 -1.65
N ASN A 107 3.92 24.02 -2.90
CA ASN A 107 2.68 24.67 -3.28
C ASN A 107 1.60 23.67 -3.74
N ALA A 108 1.87 22.37 -3.67
CA ALA A 108 0.95 21.33 -4.06
C ALA A 108 -0.20 21.21 -3.05
N VAL A 109 -1.39 20.91 -3.54
CA VAL A 109 -2.57 20.65 -2.71
C VAL A 109 -2.61 19.16 -2.33
N ALA A 110 -3.07 18.87 -1.12
CA ALA A 110 -3.25 17.52 -0.62
C ALA A 110 -4.39 16.81 -1.36
N ARG A 111 -4.05 16.25 -2.51
CA ARG A 111 -4.96 15.55 -3.41
C ARG A 111 -4.28 14.28 -3.91
N TYR A 112 -4.86 13.15 -3.62
CA TYR A 112 -4.35 11.82 -3.94
C TYR A 112 -5.28 11.18 -4.97
N LEU A 113 -4.76 10.91 -6.17
CA LEU A 113 -5.47 10.21 -7.24
C LEU A 113 -5.45 8.70 -6.93
N LEU A 114 -6.55 8.04 -7.21
CA LEU A 114 -6.74 6.63 -6.91
C LEU A 114 -6.78 5.83 -8.23
N PRO A 115 -5.86 4.88 -8.42
CA PRO A 115 -5.94 3.97 -9.55
C PRO A 115 -7.05 2.93 -9.35
N ALA A 116 -7.46 2.28 -10.44
CA ALA A 116 -8.33 1.11 -10.37
C ALA A 116 -7.69 0.00 -9.52
N GLY A 117 -8.50 -0.75 -8.79
CA GLY A 117 -8.05 -1.77 -7.84
C GLY A 117 -7.60 -1.21 -6.48
N ALA A 118 -7.62 0.10 -6.27
CA ALA A 118 -7.24 0.70 -5.00
C ALA A 118 -8.32 0.45 -3.93
N HIS A 119 -7.90 0.01 -2.75
CA HIS A 119 -8.76 -0.22 -1.59
C HIS A 119 -8.75 1.02 -0.68
N ILE A 120 -9.90 1.66 -0.52
CA ILE A 120 -10.07 2.84 0.34
C ILE A 120 -10.25 2.37 1.78
N LEU A 121 -9.50 2.93 2.72
CA LEU A 121 -9.53 2.59 4.14
C LEU A 121 -10.17 3.66 5.02
N VAL A 122 -10.54 4.79 4.44
CA VAL A 122 -11.11 5.94 5.15
C VAL A 122 -12.48 6.29 4.61
N ASP A 123 -13.29 6.90 5.43
CA ASP A 123 -14.63 7.37 5.05
C ASP A 123 -14.65 8.87 4.74
N LYS A 124 -15.72 9.26 4.04
CA LYS A 124 -15.96 10.68 3.75
C LYS A 124 -16.22 11.43 5.07
N HIS A 125 -15.51 12.53 5.26
CA HIS A 125 -15.53 13.39 6.45
C HIS A 125 -14.76 12.85 7.67
N ASP A 126 -14.08 11.72 7.57
CA ASP A 126 -13.18 11.26 8.63
C ASP A 126 -12.11 12.31 8.90
N GLU A 127 -11.75 12.42 10.16
CA GLU A 127 -10.62 13.23 10.61
C GLU A 127 -9.37 12.35 10.67
N ILE A 128 -8.33 12.78 9.96
CA ILE A 128 -7.08 12.03 9.80
C ILE A 128 -5.89 12.82 10.30
N PHE A 129 -4.85 12.09 10.65
CA PHE A 129 -3.58 12.64 11.14
C PHE A 129 -2.44 12.33 10.16
N PRO A 130 -1.34 13.12 10.17
CA PRO A 130 -0.17 12.84 9.36
C PRO A 130 0.35 11.41 9.59
N GLY A 131 0.58 10.67 8.53
CA GLY A 131 1.02 9.27 8.57
C GLY A 131 -0.10 8.23 8.50
N ASP A 132 -1.37 8.64 8.53
CA ASP A 132 -2.48 7.70 8.35
C ASP A 132 -2.53 7.15 6.93
N ILE A 133 -2.92 5.89 6.81
CA ILE A 133 -3.08 5.21 5.52
C ILE A 133 -4.47 5.54 4.96
N LEU A 134 -4.51 6.21 3.82
CA LEU A 134 -5.75 6.53 3.12
C LEU A 134 -6.24 5.37 2.25
N VAL A 135 -5.30 4.74 1.55
CA VAL A 135 -5.59 3.76 0.51
C VAL A 135 -4.49 2.71 0.49
N LYS A 136 -4.85 1.47 0.18
CA LYS A 136 -3.91 0.39 -0.15
C LYS A 136 -4.11 -0.03 -1.61
N ILE A 137 -3.05 -0.04 -2.37
CA ILE A 137 -3.04 -0.55 -3.73
C ILE A 137 -2.44 -1.95 -3.70
N PRO A 138 -3.21 -3.02 -3.99
CA PRO A 138 -2.67 -4.37 -4.05
C PRO A 138 -1.55 -4.43 -5.09
N ARG A 139 -0.43 -5.03 -4.74
CA ARG A 139 0.59 -5.39 -5.73
C ARG A 139 0.14 -6.66 -6.40
N GLU A 140 -0.08 -6.63 -7.69
CA GLU A 140 -0.19 -7.86 -8.47
C GLU A 140 1.12 -8.62 -8.30
N THR A 141 1.10 -9.67 -7.48
CA THR A 141 2.22 -10.58 -7.44
C THR A 141 2.27 -11.28 -8.79
N THR A 142 3.40 -11.21 -9.46
CA THR A 142 3.66 -11.86 -10.76
C THR A 142 3.46 -13.38 -10.75
N LYS A 143 3.10 -13.96 -9.61
CA LYS A 143 2.81 -15.39 -9.47
C LYS A 143 1.73 -15.90 -10.42
N THR A 144 0.75 -15.08 -10.80
CA THR A 144 -0.30 -15.49 -11.74
C THR A 144 0.10 -15.33 -13.21
N LYS A 145 1.09 -14.48 -13.52
CA LYS A 145 1.58 -14.28 -14.90
C LYS A 145 2.61 -15.33 -15.35
N ASP A 146 3.18 -16.09 -14.42
CA ASP A 146 4.21 -17.11 -14.74
C ASP A 146 3.61 -18.50 -15.05
N ILE A 147 2.29 -18.67 -14.90
CA ILE A 147 1.61 -19.92 -15.26
C ILE A 147 1.09 -19.78 -16.68
N THR A 148 1.94 -20.11 -17.63
CA THR A 148 1.54 -20.28 -19.01
C THR A 148 0.71 -21.56 -19.14
N GLY A 149 -0.50 -21.47 -19.70
CA GLY A 149 -1.37 -22.63 -19.98
C GLY A 149 -1.30 -23.07 -21.43
N GLY A 150 -1.95 -24.19 -21.74
CA GLY A 150 -2.07 -24.70 -23.10
C GLY A 150 -0.78 -25.25 -23.71
N LEU A 151 -0.68 -25.21 -25.04
CA LEU A 151 0.47 -25.74 -25.79
C LEU A 151 1.83 -25.18 -25.40
N PRO A 152 1.98 -23.86 -25.12
CA PRO A 152 3.26 -23.32 -24.65
C PRO A 152 3.73 -23.97 -23.34
N ARG A 153 2.82 -24.26 -22.42
CA ARG A 153 3.16 -24.92 -21.15
C ARG A 153 3.61 -26.36 -21.35
N VAL A 154 2.97 -27.06 -22.27
CA VAL A 154 3.36 -28.41 -22.65
C VAL A 154 4.79 -28.43 -23.19
N ALA A 155 5.12 -27.50 -24.10
CA ALA A 155 6.46 -27.38 -24.65
C ALA A 155 7.51 -27.07 -23.54
N GLU A 156 7.22 -26.16 -22.62
CA GLU A 156 8.12 -25.85 -21.50
C GLU A 156 8.39 -27.07 -20.61
N LEU A 157 7.37 -27.89 -20.34
CA LEU A 157 7.51 -29.10 -19.54
C LEU A 157 8.34 -30.17 -20.25
N PHE A 158 8.14 -30.36 -21.57
CA PHE A 158 8.95 -31.29 -22.35
C PHE A 158 10.40 -30.85 -22.51
N GLU A 159 10.64 -29.54 -22.63
CA GLU A 159 11.99 -28.96 -22.67
C GLU A 159 12.66 -28.92 -21.31
N ALA A 160 11.95 -29.26 -20.22
CA ALA A 160 12.41 -29.20 -18.83
C ALA A 160 13.02 -27.83 -18.45
N ARG A 161 12.39 -26.73 -18.92
CA ARG A 161 12.84 -25.37 -18.60
C ARG A 161 12.72 -25.13 -17.10
N LYS A 162 13.78 -24.54 -16.52
CA LYS A 162 13.79 -24.18 -15.12
C LYS A 162 12.79 -23.04 -14.87
N PRO A 163 11.93 -23.14 -13.84
CA PRO A 163 11.06 -22.02 -13.44
C PRO A 163 11.88 -20.85 -12.92
N LYS A 164 11.35 -19.63 -13.04
CA LYS A 164 12.00 -18.42 -12.52
C LYS A 164 12.14 -18.46 -10.99
N GLU A 165 11.15 -19.02 -10.33
CA GLU A 165 11.15 -19.27 -8.87
C GLU A 165 11.00 -20.78 -8.66
N GLN A 166 12.09 -21.49 -8.45
CA GLN A 166 12.06 -22.92 -8.19
C GLN A 166 12.04 -23.18 -6.67
N ALA A 167 11.39 -24.29 -6.28
CA ALA A 167 11.46 -24.76 -4.90
C ALA A 167 12.90 -25.17 -4.53
N ILE A 168 13.30 -24.82 -3.33
CA ILE A 168 14.57 -25.32 -2.77
C ILE A 168 14.31 -26.75 -2.30
N ILE A 169 15.05 -27.69 -2.86
CA ILE A 169 14.95 -29.12 -2.55
C ILE A 169 16.23 -29.52 -1.85
N SER A 170 16.10 -30.26 -0.74
CA SER A 170 17.26 -30.88 -0.09
C SER A 170 17.84 -31.98 -0.99
N GLU A 171 19.14 -32.00 -1.17
CA GLU A 171 19.85 -33.04 -1.93
C GLU A 171 20.33 -34.18 -1.05
N ILE A 172 20.07 -34.12 0.28
CA ILE A 172 20.45 -35.14 1.26
C ILE A 172 19.25 -35.42 2.17
#